data_591a206d608d9a2b661884488ed57ae6
#
_entry.id   591a206d608d9a2b661884488ed57ae6
#
_cell.length_a   1.000
_cell.length_b   1.000
_cell.length_c   1.000
_cell.angle_alpha   90.00
_cell.angle_beta   90.00
_cell.angle_gamma   90.00
#
_symmetry.space_group_name_H-M   'P 1'
#
loop_
_entity.id
_entity.type
_entity.pdbx_description
1 polymer ?
#
loop_
_entity_poly.entity_id
_entity_poly.type
_entity_poly.pdbx_seq_one_letter_code
_entity_poly.pdbx_strand_id
1 'polypeptide(L)'
;GYTYQNGLLKELPGQMYDNNYRYNRYNYRANIDANLTKTTSMKLGVGGVLGKIQEPRSVVSGTGEDQNPWVIAQIWSHPFAGPGFINGVRTLIPKDMVPLGEVMRDGMFVFYGQGYNQTYDTTLNLDLDITQKLDFITPGLSVSVKGAYDNKFKLEKVRTGGAIEAQTVYYKSYFDTNGTMSQTDPDYDKSLIYVPSGSDTPLTYSESSGRGQNWYLEGRINYDRTFGDHRISGLFLYNQSRNYYPDSYTYLPRNYVGLVGRATYAYQSKYLLDVNVGYNGSENFAPGSTRFGVFPSFSAGWIATAEKFMENQKIVDYLKLRASWGRVGNDKGVDSRFMYMPAVWGSSGSYSFGVDNPISQSAAAISRMGNPAVTWETADKQNYGIDLKFFNSRLSATFDYFIEHRTGILISPESTPSIIATALPNLNIGKVDNHGYEVSLGWRDKIGKDFTYNVDANVSFARNKILYMDEVPKQFSYMNQTGGSTGRQTGVYNYIRLYQYSDFITGADGELTLKPELPQPYQKVYPGDAMYADLNGDHIVDGNDKSVAGYATRPEYVFGMNMGFDWKGFNFTMQWVGSKNVNRMYDIEYRIPYTNAGKRGLLTYFYDGCWTPENQLGAVYP
;
A
#
# COMPACT_ATOMS: atom_id res chain seq x y z
N GLY A 1 -27.20 -2.11 8.64
CA GLY A 1 -26.73 -3.39 8.11
C GLY A 1 -25.88 -4.15 9.12
N TYR A 2 -25.90 -5.45 9.02
CA TYR A 2 -25.10 -6.36 9.84
C TYR A 2 -24.21 -7.20 8.95
N THR A 3 -22.93 -7.36 9.33
CA THR A 3 -21.98 -8.24 8.66
C THR A 3 -21.33 -9.15 9.70
N TYR A 4 -21.33 -10.45 9.42
CA TYR A 4 -20.61 -11.44 10.18
C TYR A 4 -19.61 -12.16 9.28
N GLN A 5 -18.37 -12.32 9.76
CA GLN A 5 -17.34 -13.06 9.06
C GLN A 5 -16.61 -13.96 10.04
N ASN A 6 -16.44 -15.21 9.66
CA ASN A 6 -15.64 -16.19 10.37
C ASN A 6 -14.25 -16.30 9.77
N GLY A 7 -13.30 -16.86 10.52
CA GLY A 7 -11.97 -17.16 10.05
C GLY A 7 -11.93 -18.29 9.01
N LEU A 8 -10.90 -18.28 8.17
CA LEU A 8 -10.64 -19.31 7.17
C LEU A 8 -9.93 -20.53 7.74
N LEU A 9 -9.19 -20.37 8.83
CA LEU A 9 -8.46 -21.45 9.47
C LEU A 9 -9.37 -22.20 10.46
N LYS A 10 -9.19 -23.51 10.51
CA LYS A 10 -9.85 -24.35 11.52
C LYS A 10 -9.30 -24.06 12.92
N GLU A 11 -10.15 -24.24 13.92
CA GLU A 11 -9.74 -24.19 15.32
C GLU A 11 -8.62 -25.19 15.60
N LEU A 12 -7.69 -24.80 16.45
CA LEU A 12 -6.70 -25.74 16.98
C LEU A 12 -7.39 -26.63 18.03
N PRO A 13 -7.39 -27.94 17.88
CA PRO A 13 -7.94 -28.82 18.88
C PRO A 13 -7.20 -28.66 20.22
N GLY A 14 -7.95 -28.69 21.32
CA GLY A 14 -7.39 -28.73 22.68
C GLY A 14 -7.00 -27.36 23.27
N GLN A 15 -7.36 -26.25 22.65
CA GLN A 15 -7.17 -24.92 23.25
C GLN A 15 -8.14 -24.67 24.39
N MET A 16 -7.64 -24.04 25.47
CA MET A 16 -8.46 -23.72 26.65
C MET A 16 -9.27 -22.45 26.51
N TYR A 17 -9.10 -21.70 25.42
CA TYR A 17 -9.79 -20.45 25.12
C TYR A 17 -10.10 -20.31 23.62
N ASP A 18 -11.18 -19.63 23.33
CA ASP A 18 -11.59 -19.34 21.93
C ASP A 18 -10.79 -18.15 21.39
N ASN A 19 -9.84 -18.42 20.52
CA ASN A 19 -9.03 -17.42 19.84
C ASN A 19 -9.31 -17.32 18.33
N ASN A 20 -10.39 -17.93 17.84
CA ASN A 20 -10.73 -17.89 16.43
C ASN A 20 -11.04 -16.48 15.95
N TYR A 21 -10.74 -16.24 14.68
CA TYR A 21 -11.10 -15.00 14.04
C TYR A 21 -12.61 -14.87 13.89
N ARG A 22 -13.16 -13.78 14.39
CA ARG A 22 -14.57 -13.39 14.22
C ARG A 22 -14.69 -11.90 14.03
N TYR A 23 -15.46 -11.51 13.04
CA TYR A 23 -15.77 -10.12 12.79
C TYR A 23 -17.29 -9.91 12.80
N ASN A 24 -17.74 -9.04 13.70
CA ASN A 24 -19.11 -8.57 13.76
C ASN A 24 -19.14 -7.08 13.53
N ARG A 25 -19.95 -6.63 12.57
CA ARG A 25 -20.07 -5.22 12.23
C ARG A 25 -21.51 -4.82 12.06
N TYR A 26 -21.91 -3.79 12.79
CA TYR A 26 -23.20 -3.12 12.64
C TYR A 26 -22.97 -1.75 12.00
N ASN A 27 -23.64 -1.50 10.88
CA ASN A 27 -23.64 -0.21 10.21
C ASN A 27 -25.00 0.43 10.40
N TYR A 28 -25.04 1.68 10.81
CA TYR A 28 -26.25 2.46 10.89
C TYR A 28 -26.09 3.74 10.06
N ARG A 29 -27.17 4.16 9.42
CA ARG A 29 -27.24 5.41 8.68
C ARG A 29 -28.66 5.91 8.65
N ALA A 30 -28.85 7.20 8.95
CA ALA A 30 -30.09 7.93 8.77
C ALA A 30 -29.78 9.25 8.04
N ASN A 31 -30.56 9.58 7.03
CA ASN A 31 -30.48 10.87 6.34
C ASN A 31 -31.85 11.49 6.44
N ILE A 32 -31.88 12.75 6.84
CA ILE A 32 -33.11 13.55 6.96
C ILE A 32 -32.95 14.78 6.08
N ASP A 33 -33.76 14.87 5.04
CA ASP A 33 -33.89 16.05 4.18
C ASP A 33 -35.19 16.76 4.52
N ALA A 34 -35.09 17.98 5.00
CA ALA A 34 -36.26 18.77 5.43
C ALA A 34 -36.26 20.14 4.75
N ASN A 35 -37.40 20.53 4.22
CA ASN A 35 -37.67 21.91 3.80
C ASN A 35 -38.27 22.66 4.99
N LEU A 36 -37.45 23.43 5.70
CA LEU A 36 -37.88 24.18 6.88
C LEU A 36 -38.81 25.34 6.49
N THR A 37 -38.53 25.93 5.33
CA THR A 37 -39.37 26.95 4.71
C THR A 37 -39.40 26.74 3.18
N LYS A 38 -40.09 27.58 2.42
CA LYS A 38 -40.05 27.54 0.95
C LYS A 38 -38.64 27.83 0.38
N THR A 39 -37.80 28.48 1.16
CA THR A 39 -36.48 28.94 0.73
C THR A 39 -35.32 28.32 1.55
N THR A 40 -35.64 27.67 2.67
CA THR A 40 -34.64 27.07 3.57
C THR A 40 -34.77 25.56 3.56
N SER A 41 -33.70 24.86 3.25
CA SER A 41 -33.59 23.40 3.34
C SER A 41 -32.50 23.00 4.31
N MET A 42 -32.71 21.88 4.99
CA MET A 42 -31.77 21.27 5.92
C MET A 42 -31.55 19.81 5.52
N LYS A 43 -30.30 19.39 5.54
CA LYS A 43 -29.89 17.97 5.41
C LYS A 43 -29.12 17.57 6.65
N LEU A 44 -29.60 16.54 7.32
CA LEU A 44 -28.94 15.95 8.47
C LEU A 44 -28.60 14.50 8.15
N GLY A 45 -27.30 14.19 8.17
CA GLY A 45 -26.79 12.85 8.04
C GLY A 45 -26.25 12.35 9.38
N VAL A 46 -26.66 11.16 9.79
CA VAL A 46 -26.14 10.45 10.95
C VAL A 46 -25.76 9.06 10.53
N GLY A 47 -24.50 8.68 10.73
CA GLY A 47 -24.03 7.36 10.37
C GLY A 47 -22.92 6.87 11.27
N GLY A 48 -22.63 5.57 11.19
CA GLY A 48 -21.50 5.03 11.90
C GLY A 48 -21.42 3.51 11.85
N VAL A 49 -20.43 3.03 12.56
CA VAL A 49 -20.08 1.61 12.64
C VAL A 49 -19.86 1.24 14.10
N LEU A 50 -20.36 0.08 14.47
CA LEU A 50 -19.98 -0.64 15.68
C LEU A 50 -19.36 -1.97 15.24
N GLY A 51 -18.04 -2.08 15.33
CA GLY A 51 -17.28 -3.27 14.94
C GLY A 51 -16.72 -3.97 16.15
N LYS A 52 -16.72 -5.32 16.12
CA LYS A 52 -15.98 -6.14 17.04
C LYS A 52 -15.20 -7.19 16.25
N ILE A 53 -13.89 -7.13 16.33
CA ILE A 53 -12.96 -8.11 15.75
C ILE A 53 -12.38 -8.93 16.91
N GLN A 54 -12.39 -10.21 16.76
CA GLN A 54 -11.58 -11.12 17.58
C GLN A 54 -10.62 -11.83 16.65
N GLU A 55 -9.36 -11.91 17.02
CA GLU A 55 -8.32 -12.53 16.21
C GLU A 55 -7.31 -13.26 17.11
N PRO A 56 -6.72 -14.36 16.63
CA PRO A 56 -5.66 -15.03 17.35
C PRO A 56 -4.45 -14.11 17.48
N ARG A 57 -3.71 -14.27 18.57
CA ARG A 57 -2.46 -13.57 18.79
C ARG A 57 -1.30 -14.48 18.38
N SER A 58 -0.54 -14.04 17.40
CA SER A 58 0.65 -14.73 16.94
C SER A 58 1.77 -14.69 17.98
N VAL A 59 2.57 -15.75 18.03
CA VAL A 59 3.83 -15.82 18.80
C VAL A 59 4.87 -14.85 18.27
N VAL A 60 4.77 -14.47 16.99
CA VAL A 60 5.67 -13.55 16.35
C VAL A 60 5.00 -12.17 16.31
N SER A 61 5.60 -11.25 17.05
CA SER A 61 5.17 -9.85 17.04
C SER A 61 6.23 -8.99 16.36
N GLY A 62 5.85 -8.31 15.30
CA GLY A 62 6.70 -7.35 14.60
C GLY A 62 5.93 -6.59 13.54
N THR A 63 6.48 -5.47 13.13
CA THR A 63 5.87 -4.55 12.17
C THR A 63 6.39 -4.74 10.73
N GLY A 64 7.27 -5.71 10.49
CA GLY A 64 7.81 -6.02 9.17
C GLY A 64 6.88 -6.94 8.36
N GLU A 65 6.96 -6.86 7.04
CA GLU A 65 6.27 -7.80 6.12
C GLU A 65 6.70 -9.25 6.40
N ASP A 66 7.93 -9.45 6.86
CA ASP A 66 8.52 -10.73 7.27
C ASP A 66 7.84 -11.37 8.48
N GLN A 67 6.94 -10.69 9.14
CA GLN A 67 6.29 -11.14 10.36
C GLN A 67 4.76 -11.22 10.21
N ASN A 68 4.28 -11.30 8.97
CA ASN A 68 2.87 -11.54 8.71
C ASN A 68 2.48 -12.94 9.21
N PRO A 69 1.55 -13.06 10.19
CA PRO A 69 1.17 -14.35 10.76
C PRO A 69 0.69 -15.37 9.73
N TRP A 70 0.06 -14.93 8.65
CA TRP A 70 -0.40 -15.81 7.56
C TRP A 70 0.75 -16.40 6.77
N VAL A 71 1.77 -15.59 6.46
CA VAL A 71 2.99 -16.05 5.79
C VAL A 71 3.72 -17.04 6.67
N ILE A 72 3.89 -16.70 7.95
CA ILE A 72 4.57 -17.53 8.92
C ILE A 72 3.84 -18.87 9.11
N ALA A 73 2.52 -18.86 9.22
CA ALA A 73 1.73 -20.09 9.34
C ALA A 73 1.91 -21.03 8.14
N GLN A 74 2.15 -20.48 6.95
CA GLN A 74 2.36 -21.28 5.73
C GLN A 74 3.77 -21.83 5.61
N ILE A 75 4.80 -21.03 5.94
CA ILE A 75 6.19 -21.35 5.62
C ILE A 75 7.00 -21.90 6.80
N TRP A 76 6.54 -21.74 8.04
CA TRP A 76 7.22 -22.30 9.21
C TRP A 76 6.82 -23.75 9.51
N SER A 77 5.86 -24.29 8.77
CA SER A 77 5.45 -25.69 8.86
C SER A 77 6.34 -26.55 7.99
N HIS A 78 7.55 -26.81 8.41
CA HIS A 78 8.42 -27.68 7.63
C HIS A 78 8.33 -29.15 8.10
N PRO A 79 8.73 -30.12 7.24
CA PRO A 79 8.51 -31.54 7.51
C PRO A 79 9.20 -32.05 8.76
N PHE A 80 10.22 -31.34 9.26
CA PHE A 80 10.94 -31.71 10.49
C PHE A 80 10.37 -31.07 11.76
N ALA A 81 9.25 -30.34 11.67
CA ALA A 81 8.67 -29.66 12.84
C ALA A 81 8.08 -30.62 13.86
N GLY A 82 7.75 -31.84 13.44
CA GLY A 82 7.22 -32.90 14.30
C GLY A 82 6.27 -33.83 13.56
N PRO A 83 5.90 -34.95 14.18
CA PRO A 83 4.99 -35.93 13.61
C PRO A 83 3.52 -35.44 13.54
N GLY A 84 3.23 -34.22 14.00
CA GLY A 84 1.92 -33.65 14.02
C GLY A 84 1.13 -34.06 15.26
N PHE A 85 0.25 -35.05 15.14
CA PHE A 85 -0.53 -35.58 16.27
C PHE A 85 -0.20 -37.04 16.50
N ILE A 86 0.14 -37.40 17.74
CA ILE A 86 0.27 -38.78 18.20
C ILE A 86 -0.82 -39.02 19.27
N ASN A 87 -1.71 -39.99 19.06
CA ASN A 87 -2.83 -40.30 19.96
C ASN A 87 -3.69 -39.09 20.35
N GLY A 88 -3.91 -38.17 19.40
CA GLY A 88 -4.68 -36.94 19.63
C GLY A 88 -3.92 -35.81 20.33
N VAL A 89 -2.66 -36.03 20.70
CA VAL A 89 -1.79 -35.02 21.29
C VAL A 89 -0.92 -34.40 20.20
N ARG A 90 -0.92 -33.08 20.10
CA ARG A 90 -0.02 -32.35 19.21
C ARG A 90 1.41 -32.46 19.70
N THR A 91 2.32 -32.80 18.81
CA THR A 91 3.71 -33.11 19.16
C THR A 91 4.70 -32.35 18.29
N LEU A 92 5.80 -31.94 18.91
CA LEU A 92 6.94 -31.28 18.28
C LEU A 92 8.21 -32.09 18.56
N ILE A 93 9.17 -32.02 17.65
CA ILE A 93 10.51 -32.57 17.89
C ILE A 93 11.30 -31.54 18.73
N PRO A 94 11.97 -31.97 19.82
CA PRO A 94 12.81 -31.07 20.61
C PRO A 94 14.04 -30.60 19.82
N LYS A 95 14.51 -29.42 20.16
CA LYS A 95 15.65 -28.80 19.43
C LYS A 95 16.93 -29.63 19.46
N ASP A 96 17.12 -30.41 20.53
CA ASP A 96 18.32 -31.23 20.70
C ASP A 96 18.37 -32.45 19.76
N MET A 97 17.23 -32.80 19.15
CA MET A 97 17.11 -33.87 18.17
C MET A 97 17.12 -33.37 16.71
N VAL A 98 17.21 -32.08 16.49
CA VAL A 98 17.24 -31.50 15.16
C VAL A 98 18.61 -30.84 14.92
N PRO A 99 19.29 -31.14 13.81
CA PRO A 99 20.64 -30.60 13.52
C PRO A 99 20.72 -29.07 13.49
N LEU A 100 19.58 -28.39 13.43
CA LEU A 100 19.47 -26.94 13.26
C LEU A 100 19.48 -26.14 14.57
N GLY A 101 19.55 -26.80 15.75
CA GLY A 101 19.78 -26.16 17.05
C GLY A 101 18.66 -25.25 17.58
N GLU A 102 17.49 -25.16 16.91
CA GLU A 102 16.38 -24.33 17.33
C GLU A 102 15.07 -25.11 17.43
N VAL A 103 14.17 -24.66 18.32
CA VAL A 103 12.84 -25.25 18.47
C VAL A 103 12.07 -25.09 17.17
N MET A 104 11.72 -26.21 16.56
CA MET A 104 10.83 -26.23 15.42
C MET A 104 9.41 -25.91 15.86
N ARG A 105 8.87 -24.80 15.36
CA ARG A 105 7.49 -24.41 15.58
C ARG A 105 6.70 -24.69 14.31
N ASP A 106 5.56 -25.35 14.44
CA ASP A 106 4.66 -25.40 13.28
C ASP A 106 3.88 -24.09 13.13
N GLY A 107 3.42 -23.82 11.90
CA GLY A 107 2.76 -22.58 11.58
C GLY A 107 1.48 -22.34 12.35
N MET A 108 0.76 -23.40 12.74
CA MET A 108 -0.47 -23.29 13.54
C MET A 108 -0.17 -22.83 14.96
N PHE A 109 0.90 -23.36 15.58
CA PHE A 109 1.36 -22.87 16.88
C PHE A 109 1.75 -21.40 16.81
N VAL A 110 2.50 -21.01 15.78
CA VAL A 110 2.89 -19.61 15.59
C VAL A 110 1.67 -18.70 15.47
N PHE A 111 0.68 -19.12 14.74
CA PHE A 111 -0.52 -18.32 14.48
C PHE A 111 -1.44 -18.20 15.69
N TYR A 112 -1.67 -19.29 16.44
CA TYR A 112 -2.64 -19.34 17.52
C TYR A 112 -2.04 -19.29 18.93
N GLY A 113 -0.74 -19.45 19.06
CA GLY A 113 -0.08 -19.89 20.30
C GLY A 113 0.06 -18.88 21.43
N GLN A 114 -0.44 -17.64 21.33
CA GLN A 114 -0.25 -16.65 22.41
C GLN A 114 -1.50 -15.93 22.90
N GLY A 115 -2.66 -16.53 22.77
CA GLY A 115 -3.88 -15.90 23.23
C GLY A 115 -4.67 -15.24 22.09
N TYR A 116 -5.32 -14.12 22.36
CA TYR A 116 -6.16 -13.45 21.39
C TYR A 116 -6.29 -11.95 21.64
N ASN A 117 -6.60 -11.21 20.58
CA ASN A 117 -6.95 -9.79 20.62
C ASN A 117 -8.46 -9.63 20.36
N GLN A 118 -9.09 -8.71 21.09
CA GLN A 118 -10.44 -8.22 20.79
C GLN A 118 -10.39 -6.73 20.55
N THR A 119 -10.70 -6.33 19.32
CA THR A 119 -10.76 -4.92 18.93
C THR A 119 -12.21 -4.48 18.79
N TYR A 120 -12.58 -3.42 19.49
CA TYR A 120 -13.85 -2.71 19.32
C TYR A 120 -13.57 -1.43 18.56
N ASP A 121 -14.15 -1.28 17.38
CA ASP A 121 -13.99 -0.12 16.51
C ASP A 121 -15.35 0.56 16.35
N THR A 122 -15.45 1.79 16.85
CA THR A 122 -16.68 2.55 16.83
C THR A 122 -16.46 3.85 16.08
N THR A 123 -17.32 4.14 15.13
CA THR A 123 -17.32 5.42 14.42
C THR A 123 -18.69 6.07 14.52
N LEU A 124 -18.70 7.39 14.63
CA LEU A 124 -19.89 8.24 14.54
C LEU A 124 -19.58 9.37 13.56
N ASN A 125 -20.42 9.53 12.56
CA ASN A 125 -20.35 10.59 11.57
C ASN A 125 -21.66 11.41 11.66
N LEU A 126 -21.52 12.71 11.83
CA LEU A 126 -22.63 13.67 11.84
C LEU A 126 -22.37 14.74 10.79
N ASP A 127 -23.33 14.98 9.93
CA ASP A 127 -23.30 16.00 8.89
C ASP A 127 -24.58 16.85 8.98
N LEU A 128 -24.44 18.16 9.09
CA LEU A 128 -25.54 19.11 9.01
C LEU A 128 -25.24 20.13 7.91
N ASP A 129 -26.11 20.23 6.92
CA ASP A 129 -26.03 21.23 5.85
C ASP A 129 -27.34 22.02 5.82
N ILE A 130 -27.24 23.33 5.95
CA ILE A 130 -28.38 24.24 5.87
C ILE A 130 -28.17 25.15 4.67
N THR A 131 -29.10 25.15 3.76
CA THR A 131 -29.09 25.99 2.56
C THR A 131 -30.27 26.95 2.56
N GLN A 132 -29.97 28.24 2.39
CA GLN A 132 -30.95 29.32 2.21
C GLN A 132 -30.89 29.83 0.78
N LYS A 133 -32.00 29.75 0.04
CA LYS A 133 -32.14 30.42 -1.25
C LYS A 133 -32.41 31.92 -1.03
N LEU A 134 -31.72 32.74 -1.80
CA LEU A 134 -31.78 34.18 -1.73
C LEU A 134 -32.35 34.78 -3.04
N ASP A 135 -33.29 34.08 -3.66
CA ASP A 135 -33.94 34.49 -4.91
C ASP A 135 -34.62 35.87 -4.81
N PHE A 136 -34.94 36.30 -3.58
CA PHE A 136 -35.46 37.64 -3.32
C PHE A 136 -34.42 38.77 -3.50
N ILE A 137 -33.13 38.46 -3.46
CA ILE A 137 -32.02 39.37 -3.80
C ILE A 137 -31.73 39.28 -5.28
N THR A 138 -31.45 38.06 -5.76
CA THR A 138 -31.28 37.76 -7.18
C THR A 138 -31.55 36.27 -7.44
N PRO A 139 -32.32 35.95 -8.50
CA PRO A 139 -32.61 34.55 -8.83
C PRO A 139 -31.34 33.72 -9.02
N GLY A 140 -31.31 32.54 -8.40
CA GLY A 140 -30.19 31.61 -8.47
C GLY A 140 -29.10 31.81 -7.41
N LEU A 141 -29.22 32.81 -6.53
CA LEU A 141 -28.32 32.99 -5.39
C LEU A 141 -28.73 32.12 -4.22
N SER A 142 -27.78 31.47 -3.58
CA SER A 142 -27.95 30.72 -2.34
C SER A 142 -26.74 30.81 -1.43
N VAL A 143 -26.96 30.70 -0.15
CA VAL A 143 -25.92 30.57 0.88
C VAL A 143 -26.13 29.26 1.63
N SER A 144 -25.06 28.57 1.92
CA SER A 144 -25.11 27.32 2.69
C SER A 144 -24.03 27.31 3.77
N VAL A 145 -24.36 26.68 4.87
CA VAL A 145 -23.43 26.39 5.95
C VAL A 145 -23.49 24.90 6.23
N LYS A 146 -22.32 24.27 6.21
CA LYS A 146 -22.17 22.86 6.55
C LYS A 146 -21.27 22.70 7.76
N GLY A 147 -21.72 21.92 8.75
CA GLY A 147 -20.91 21.40 9.85
C GLY A 147 -20.85 19.89 9.78
N ALA A 148 -19.66 19.32 9.99
CA ALA A 148 -19.51 17.89 10.12
C ALA A 148 -18.65 17.55 11.35
N TYR A 149 -18.98 16.42 11.96
CA TYR A 149 -18.27 15.89 13.11
C TYR A 149 -18.08 14.39 12.94
N ASP A 150 -16.83 13.95 12.91
CA ASP A 150 -16.47 12.56 12.89
C ASP A 150 -15.78 12.18 14.20
N ASN A 151 -16.20 11.08 14.79
CA ASN A 151 -15.58 10.51 15.96
C ASN A 151 -15.18 9.06 15.66
N LYS A 152 -13.98 8.70 16.03
CA LYS A 152 -13.48 7.33 15.98
C LYS A 152 -12.94 6.93 17.34
N PHE A 153 -13.40 5.80 17.84
CA PHE A 153 -12.91 5.21 19.07
C PHE A 153 -12.55 3.75 18.83
N LYS A 154 -11.32 3.39 19.16
CA LYS A 154 -10.81 2.01 19.10
C LYS A 154 -10.44 1.59 20.51
N LEU A 155 -10.94 0.44 20.96
CA LEU A 155 -10.51 -0.23 22.18
C LEU A 155 -9.97 -1.59 21.79
N GLU A 156 -8.72 -1.84 22.10
CA GLU A 156 -8.06 -3.11 21.90
C GLU A 156 -7.80 -3.78 23.25
N LYS A 157 -8.34 -4.96 23.43
CA LYS A 157 -8.16 -5.82 24.60
C LYS A 157 -7.29 -6.99 24.20
N VAL A 158 -6.14 -7.11 24.84
CA VAL A 158 -5.14 -8.13 24.55
C VAL A 158 -5.11 -9.14 25.67
N ARG A 159 -5.27 -10.40 25.31
CA ARG A 159 -5.08 -11.55 26.21
C ARG A 159 -3.85 -12.30 25.75
N THR A 160 -2.79 -12.30 26.59
CA THR A 160 -1.51 -12.93 26.25
C THR A 160 -1.15 -13.94 27.33
N GLY A 161 -0.76 -15.11 26.94
CA GLY A 161 -0.26 -16.11 27.87
C GLY A 161 0.11 -17.39 27.14
N GLY A 162 0.84 -18.25 27.84
CA GLY A 162 1.16 -19.59 27.37
C GLY A 162 0.09 -20.55 27.82
N ALA A 163 -0.38 -21.37 26.91
CA ALA A 163 -1.07 -22.63 27.23
C ALA A 163 -0.17 -23.79 26.80
N ILE A 164 -0.39 -24.93 27.38
CA ILE A 164 0.21 -26.18 26.87
C ILE A 164 -0.49 -26.47 25.53
N GLU A 165 0.14 -26.11 24.44
CA GLU A 165 -0.46 -26.24 23.11
C GLU A 165 0.11 -27.39 22.32
N ALA A 166 1.29 -27.85 22.71
CA ALA A 166 1.95 -28.99 22.14
C ALA A 166 2.77 -29.72 23.22
N GLN A 167 3.13 -30.95 22.95
CA GLN A 167 4.10 -31.70 23.78
C GLN A 167 5.30 -32.04 22.91
N THR A 168 6.49 -31.85 23.47
CA THR A 168 7.69 -32.36 22.87
C THR A 168 7.78 -33.87 23.08
N VAL A 169 8.05 -34.60 22.03
CA VAL A 169 8.09 -36.06 22.07
C VAL A 169 9.51 -36.60 21.84
N TYR A 170 9.93 -37.51 22.70
CA TYR A 170 11.18 -38.24 22.59
C TYR A 170 10.93 -39.73 22.50
N TYR A 171 11.80 -40.43 21.77
CA TYR A 171 11.83 -41.90 21.85
C TYR A 171 12.68 -42.31 23.04
N LYS A 172 12.08 -43.00 23.97
CA LYS A 172 12.77 -43.52 25.15
C LYS A 172 13.90 -44.47 24.78
N SER A 173 13.69 -45.33 23.78
CA SER A 173 14.68 -46.26 23.27
C SER A 173 15.87 -45.60 22.61
N TYR A 174 15.76 -44.37 22.11
CA TYR A 174 16.87 -43.62 21.54
C TYR A 174 17.94 -43.31 22.58
N PHE A 175 17.53 -43.08 23.82
CA PHE A 175 18.47 -42.79 24.91
C PHE A 175 18.98 -44.05 25.61
N ASP A 176 18.21 -45.16 25.60
CA ASP A 176 18.51 -46.34 26.41
C ASP A 176 19.18 -47.48 25.63
N THR A 177 18.98 -47.65 24.32
CA THR A 177 19.30 -48.88 23.63
C THR A 177 19.89 -48.82 22.22
N ASN A 178 20.18 -47.70 21.63
CA ASN A 178 20.60 -47.57 20.24
C ASN A 178 19.66 -48.19 19.17
N GLY A 179 18.43 -48.51 19.52
CA GLY A 179 17.45 -49.10 18.63
C GLY A 179 16.44 -48.07 18.12
N THR A 180 16.25 -48.00 16.81
CA THR A 180 15.16 -47.21 16.20
C THR A 180 13.88 -48.04 16.24
N MET A 181 12.88 -47.65 17.05
CA MET A 181 11.54 -48.22 16.99
C MET A 181 10.80 -47.72 15.74
N SER A 182 10.22 -48.63 15.00
CA SER A 182 9.30 -48.32 13.92
C SER A 182 7.94 -47.89 14.45
N GLN A 183 7.23 -47.00 13.75
CA GLN A 183 5.83 -46.66 14.09
C GLN A 183 4.88 -47.85 14.07
N THR A 184 5.27 -48.92 13.41
CA THR A 184 4.51 -50.20 13.40
C THR A 184 4.81 -51.12 14.57
N ASP A 185 5.74 -50.75 15.46
CA ASP A 185 6.08 -51.52 16.63
C ASP A 185 4.94 -51.41 17.66
N PRO A 186 4.46 -52.51 18.23
CA PRO A 186 3.39 -52.53 19.23
C PRO A 186 3.69 -51.72 20.49
N ASP A 187 4.95 -51.51 20.79
CA ASP A 187 5.39 -50.76 21.97
C ASP A 187 5.83 -49.32 21.62
N TYR A 188 5.64 -48.88 20.38
CA TYR A 188 6.01 -47.54 19.91
C TYR A 188 5.46 -46.43 20.82
N ASP A 189 4.17 -46.44 21.11
CA ASP A 189 3.52 -45.42 21.95
C ASP A 189 4.01 -45.44 23.40
N LYS A 190 4.41 -46.61 23.92
CA LYS A 190 4.96 -46.77 25.27
C LYS A 190 6.41 -46.29 25.37
N SER A 191 7.09 -46.16 24.24
CA SER A 191 8.49 -45.67 24.17
C SER A 191 8.60 -44.15 24.12
N LEU A 192 7.49 -43.45 23.93
CA LEU A 192 7.47 -42.01 23.81
C LEU A 192 7.44 -41.33 25.19
N ILE A 193 8.25 -40.27 25.31
CA ILE A 193 8.23 -39.37 26.48
C ILE A 193 7.69 -38.02 26.01
N TYR A 194 6.64 -37.56 26.68
CA TYR A 194 6.01 -36.28 26.39
C TYR A 194 6.41 -35.24 27.42
N VAL A 195 6.94 -34.12 26.95
CA VAL A 195 7.27 -32.95 27.78
C VAL A 195 6.44 -31.77 27.28
N PRO A 196 5.67 -31.08 28.15
CA PRO A 196 4.87 -29.95 27.77
C PRO A 196 5.73 -28.86 27.11
N SER A 197 5.30 -28.33 25.94
CA SER A 197 5.90 -27.20 25.29
C SER A 197 5.01 -25.99 25.52
N GLY A 198 5.43 -25.11 26.39
CA GLY A 198 4.66 -23.94 26.83
C GLY A 198 4.44 -23.98 28.33
N SER A 199 3.71 -23.04 28.86
CA SER A 199 3.38 -22.95 30.28
C SER A 199 1.86 -22.88 30.46
N ASP A 200 1.35 -23.64 31.39
CA ASP A 200 -0.06 -23.58 31.84
C ASP A 200 -0.21 -22.34 32.76
N THR A 201 -0.13 -21.14 32.19
CA THR A 201 -0.30 -19.89 32.91
C THR A 201 -1.58 -19.20 32.47
N PRO A 202 -2.32 -18.59 33.42
CA PRO A 202 -3.47 -17.76 33.06
C PRO A 202 -3.11 -16.66 32.10
N LEU A 203 -4.03 -16.36 31.17
CA LEU A 203 -3.82 -15.25 30.23
C LEU A 203 -3.72 -13.91 30.97
N THR A 204 -2.65 -13.18 30.73
CA THR A 204 -2.51 -11.80 31.19
C THR A 204 -3.46 -10.91 30.39
N TYR A 205 -3.81 -9.75 30.97
CA TYR A 205 -4.68 -8.78 30.33
C TYR A 205 -3.98 -7.44 30.21
N SER A 206 -4.09 -6.87 29.02
CA SER A 206 -3.76 -5.47 28.80
C SER A 206 -4.79 -4.84 27.85
N GLU A 207 -4.96 -3.53 27.93
CA GLU A 207 -5.81 -2.81 27.00
C GLU A 207 -5.14 -1.53 26.53
N SER A 208 -5.46 -1.16 25.30
CA SER A 208 -5.09 0.12 24.71
C SER A 208 -6.30 0.76 24.04
N SER A 209 -6.37 2.08 24.11
CA SER A 209 -7.44 2.82 23.43
C SER A 209 -6.86 3.87 22.50
N GLY A 210 -7.46 3.96 21.33
CA GLY A 210 -7.21 5.01 20.36
C GLY A 210 -8.47 5.84 20.14
N ARG A 211 -8.29 7.12 19.91
CA ARG A 211 -9.39 8.05 19.63
C ARG A 211 -8.99 9.03 18.55
N GLY A 212 -9.97 9.42 17.74
CA GLY A 212 -9.81 10.45 16.73
C GLY A 212 -11.08 11.27 16.65
N GLN A 213 -10.96 12.57 16.46
CA GLN A 213 -12.10 13.47 16.26
C GLN A 213 -11.75 14.44 15.15
N ASN A 214 -12.68 14.64 14.24
CA ASN A 214 -12.52 15.60 13.17
C ASN A 214 -13.72 16.54 13.14
N TRP A 215 -13.44 17.84 13.16
CA TRP A 215 -14.42 18.89 12.96
C TRP A 215 -14.21 19.53 11.60
N TYR A 216 -15.29 19.73 10.89
CA TYR A 216 -15.31 20.43 9.63
C TYR A 216 -16.39 21.50 9.65
N LEU A 217 -16.05 22.70 9.20
CA LEU A 217 -16.96 23.80 8.99
C LEU A 217 -16.76 24.36 7.59
N GLU A 218 -17.87 24.60 6.88
CA GLU A 218 -17.87 25.18 5.54
C GLU A 218 -18.97 26.21 5.44
N GLY A 219 -18.63 27.37 4.86
CA GLY A 219 -19.57 28.37 4.42
C GLY A 219 -19.42 28.58 2.93
N ARG A 220 -20.52 28.57 2.18
CA ARG A 220 -20.49 28.74 0.72
C ARG A 220 -21.57 29.67 0.21
N ILE A 221 -21.24 30.44 -0.80
CA ILE A 221 -22.14 31.28 -1.59
C ILE A 221 -22.15 30.69 -2.99
N ASN A 222 -23.32 30.35 -3.50
CA ASN A 222 -23.49 29.81 -4.84
C ASN A 222 -24.41 30.74 -5.63
N TYR A 223 -24.07 30.91 -6.90
CA TYR A 223 -24.91 31.60 -7.89
C TYR A 223 -24.98 30.70 -9.13
N ASP A 224 -26.18 30.46 -9.65
CA ASP A 224 -26.39 29.72 -10.91
C ASP A 224 -27.61 30.34 -11.64
N ARG A 225 -27.35 30.87 -12.84
CA ARG A 225 -28.39 31.50 -13.63
C ARG A 225 -28.13 31.36 -15.12
N THR A 226 -29.23 31.21 -15.87
CA THR A 226 -29.23 31.19 -17.32
C THR A 226 -29.84 32.50 -17.85
N PHE A 227 -29.13 33.15 -18.78
CA PHE A 227 -29.53 34.38 -19.47
C PHE A 227 -29.59 34.09 -20.97
N GLY A 228 -30.72 33.72 -21.49
CA GLY A 228 -30.85 33.26 -22.88
C GLY A 228 -29.93 32.04 -23.13
N ASP A 229 -28.99 32.19 -24.03
CA ASP A 229 -28.03 31.14 -24.38
C ASP A 229 -26.82 31.03 -23.42
N HIS A 230 -26.71 31.90 -22.44
CA HIS A 230 -25.60 32.02 -21.52
C HIS A 230 -25.96 31.45 -20.15
N ARG A 231 -25.24 30.43 -19.70
CA ARG A 231 -25.32 29.95 -18.33
C ARG A 231 -24.08 30.33 -17.58
N ILE A 232 -24.25 30.98 -16.45
CA ILE A 232 -23.15 31.41 -15.56
C ILE A 232 -23.38 30.77 -14.20
N SER A 233 -22.33 30.13 -13.64
CA SER A 233 -22.37 29.78 -12.21
C SER A 233 -21.10 30.26 -11.51
N GLY A 234 -21.26 30.57 -10.23
CA GLY A 234 -20.20 31.00 -9.36
C GLY A 234 -20.30 30.32 -7.99
N LEU A 235 -19.15 30.04 -7.42
CA LEU A 235 -19.02 29.52 -6.06
C LEU A 235 -17.91 30.31 -5.36
N PHE A 236 -18.23 30.78 -4.15
CA PHE A 236 -17.22 31.20 -3.17
C PHE A 236 -17.40 30.36 -1.92
N LEU A 237 -16.31 29.75 -1.45
CA LEU A 237 -16.32 28.80 -0.35
C LEU A 237 -15.19 29.09 0.63
N TYR A 238 -15.51 29.11 1.90
CA TYR A 238 -14.58 29.06 3.00
C TYR A 238 -14.74 27.72 3.72
N ASN A 239 -13.65 27.03 4.02
CA ASN A 239 -13.68 25.85 4.86
C ASN A 239 -12.53 25.83 5.88
N GLN A 240 -12.79 25.13 6.96
CA GLN A 240 -11.77 24.76 7.93
C GLN A 240 -12.00 23.36 8.47
N SER A 241 -10.93 22.65 8.76
CA SER A 241 -10.97 21.37 9.46
C SER A 241 -10.01 21.34 10.63
N ARG A 242 -10.39 20.60 11.65
CA ARG A 242 -9.56 20.38 12.83
C ARG A 242 -9.62 18.91 13.21
N ASN A 243 -8.47 18.26 13.11
CA ASN A 243 -8.31 16.84 13.45
C ASN A 243 -7.58 16.75 14.81
N TYR A 244 -8.28 16.20 15.80
CA TYR A 244 -7.75 15.94 17.13
C TYR A 244 -7.12 14.55 17.20
N TYR A 245 -6.07 14.40 18.00
CA TYR A 245 -5.31 13.17 18.19
C TYR A 245 -4.70 12.64 16.89
N PRO A 246 -3.96 13.47 16.15
CA PRO A 246 -3.22 12.99 14.98
C PRO A 246 -2.07 12.08 15.40
N ASP A 247 -1.52 11.32 14.46
CA ASP A 247 -0.47 10.32 14.71
C ASP A 247 0.82 10.92 15.29
N SER A 248 1.12 12.18 15.00
CA SER A 248 2.25 12.90 15.56
C SER A 248 1.80 14.15 16.32
N TYR A 249 2.49 14.49 17.42
CA TYR A 249 2.11 15.57 18.34
C TYR A 249 0.64 15.44 18.77
N THR A 250 0.30 14.29 19.32
CA THR A 250 -1.07 13.82 19.60
C THR A 250 -1.94 14.84 20.36
N TYR A 251 -1.36 15.66 21.22
CA TYR A 251 -2.08 16.67 22.03
C TYR A 251 -2.35 17.99 21.26
N LEU A 252 -1.75 18.17 20.08
CA LEU A 252 -1.95 19.34 19.24
C LEU A 252 -2.83 18.97 18.04
N PRO A 253 -4.04 19.52 17.91
CA PRO A 253 -4.89 19.23 16.78
C PRO A 253 -4.23 19.72 15.48
N ARG A 254 -4.44 18.95 14.38
CA ARG A 254 -4.02 19.37 13.04
C ARG A 254 -5.11 20.26 12.45
N ASN A 255 -4.71 21.42 11.96
CA ASN A 255 -5.61 22.45 11.44
C ASN A 255 -5.36 22.69 9.94
N TYR A 256 -6.43 22.92 9.23
CA TYR A 256 -6.43 23.28 7.83
C TYR A 256 -7.48 24.37 7.57
N VAL A 257 -7.18 25.31 6.67
CA VAL A 257 -8.11 26.35 6.23
C VAL A 257 -7.99 26.51 4.73
N GLY A 258 -9.13 26.74 4.07
CA GLY A 258 -9.18 26.93 2.62
C GLY A 258 -10.22 27.97 2.21
N LEU A 259 -9.87 28.72 1.16
CA LEU A 259 -10.77 29.56 0.39
C LEU A 259 -10.79 29.04 -1.03
N VAL A 260 -11.97 28.94 -1.64
CA VAL A 260 -12.15 28.52 -3.04
C VAL A 260 -13.07 29.48 -3.75
N GLY A 261 -12.60 29.97 -4.88
CA GLY A 261 -13.41 30.72 -5.85
C GLY A 261 -13.52 29.90 -7.15
N ARG A 262 -14.73 29.70 -7.66
CA ARG A 262 -14.98 29.01 -8.94
C ARG A 262 -16.01 29.79 -9.76
N ALA A 263 -15.75 29.91 -11.04
CA ALA A 263 -16.68 30.45 -12.02
C ALA A 263 -16.78 29.52 -13.22
N THR A 264 -18.00 29.21 -13.64
CA THR A 264 -18.24 28.42 -14.86
C THR A 264 -19.09 29.23 -15.83
N TYR A 265 -18.84 29.05 -17.10
CA TYR A 265 -19.59 29.68 -18.18
C TYR A 265 -19.89 28.65 -19.27
N ALA A 266 -21.13 28.63 -19.72
CA ALA A 266 -21.54 27.82 -20.86
C ALA A 266 -22.34 28.68 -21.84
N TYR A 267 -21.93 28.67 -23.11
CA TYR A 267 -22.65 29.33 -24.21
C TYR A 267 -23.33 28.25 -25.06
N GLN A 268 -24.66 28.33 -25.17
CA GLN A 268 -25.51 27.37 -25.89
C GLN A 268 -25.25 25.90 -25.52
N SER A 269 -24.69 25.64 -24.35
CA SER A 269 -24.19 24.31 -23.96
C SER A 269 -23.15 23.71 -24.90
N LYS A 270 -22.58 24.50 -25.80
CA LYS A 270 -21.55 24.10 -26.79
C LYS A 270 -20.15 24.41 -26.32
N TYR A 271 -19.93 25.62 -25.83
CA TYR A 271 -18.65 26.12 -25.34
C TYR A 271 -18.70 26.19 -23.83
N LEU A 272 -17.79 25.50 -23.18
CA LEU A 272 -17.74 25.34 -21.73
C LEU A 272 -16.42 25.89 -21.21
N LEU A 273 -16.47 26.72 -20.20
CA LEU A 273 -15.30 27.25 -19.51
C LEU A 273 -15.47 27.08 -18.00
N ASP A 274 -14.40 26.72 -17.30
CA ASP A 274 -14.37 26.59 -15.85
C ASP A 274 -13.05 27.17 -15.34
N VAL A 275 -13.11 28.09 -14.41
CA VAL A 275 -11.97 28.71 -13.73
C VAL A 275 -12.14 28.50 -12.24
N ASN A 276 -11.09 28.00 -11.60
CA ASN A 276 -11.09 27.74 -10.17
C ASN A 276 -9.78 28.20 -9.54
N VAL A 277 -9.86 28.82 -8.37
CA VAL A 277 -8.69 29.24 -7.57
C VAL A 277 -8.89 28.78 -6.14
N GLY A 278 -7.99 27.94 -5.66
CA GLY A 278 -7.88 27.57 -4.26
C GLY A 278 -6.79 28.40 -3.55
N TYR A 279 -7.07 28.83 -2.33
CA TYR A 279 -6.10 29.46 -1.43
C TYR A 279 -6.11 28.71 -0.11
N ASN A 280 -5.11 27.90 0.13
CA ASN A 280 -5.11 26.90 1.21
C ASN A 280 -3.96 27.15 2.18
N GLY A 281 -4.22 27.02 3.48
CA GLY A 281 -3.24 27.14 4.54
C GLY A 281 -3.04 25.84 5.30
N SER A 282 -1.77 25.49 5.52
CA SER A 282 -1.36 24.33 6.32
C SER A 282 -0.46 24.73 7.48
N GLU A 283 -0.71 24.15 8.65
CA GLU A 283 0.13 24.34 9.82
C GLU A 283 1.51 23.68 9.71
N ASN A 284 1.73 22.82 8.73
CA ASN A 284 3.02 22.17 8.50
C ASN A 284 4.12 23.16 8.09
N PHE A 285 3.73 24.36 7.68
CA PHE A 285 4.64 25.41 7.21
C PHE A 285 4.69 26.59 8.17
N ALA A 286 5.79 27.32 8.15
CA ALA A 286 6.00 28.48 8.99
C ALA A 286 4.92 29.55 8.78
N PRO A 287 4.54 30.31 9.84
CA PRO A 287 3.68 31.47 9.67
C PRO A 287 4.27 32.45 8.66
N GLY A 288 3.43 32.98 7.77
CA GLY A 288 3.82 33.90 6.71
C GLY A 288 3.55 33.35 5.31
N SER A 289 4.35 33.73 4.35
CA SER A 289 4.14 33.43 2.92
C SER A 289 4.24 31.96 2.56
N THR A 290 4.98 31.16 3.34
CA THR A 290 5.15 29.73 3.07
C THR A 290 3.94 28.90 3.48
N ARG A 291 3.13 29.39 4.44
CA ARG A 291 1.97 28.68 5.00
C ARG A 291 0.83 28.53 4.02
N PHE A 292 0.62 29.53 3.17
CA PHE A 292 -0.50 29.58 2.24
C PHE A 292 -0.04 29.36 0.81
N GLY A 293 -0.75 28.45 0.10
CA GLY A 293 -0.54 28.18 -1.32
C GLY A 293 -1.72 28.64 -2.17
N VAL A 294 -1.43 29.13 -3.38
CA VAL A 294 -2.42 29.49 -4.40
C VAL A 294 -2.44 28.43 -5.48
N PHE A 295 -3.61 27.86 -5.74
CA PHE A 295 -3.80 26.72 -6.64
C PHE A 295 -4.86 27.03 -7.69
N PRO A 296 -4.47 27.70 -8.80
CA PRO A 296 -5.37 27.99 -9.90
C PRO A 296 -5.57 26.78 -10.80
N SER A 297 -6.76 26.69 -11.40
CA SER A 297 -7.04 25.75 -12.49
C SER A 297 -8.06 26.32 -13.45
N PHE A 298 -7.98 25.92 -14.72
CA PHE A 298 -8.97 26.21 -15.72
C PHE A 298 -9.18 25.05 -16.67
N SER A 299 -10.38 24.95 -17.21
CA SER A 299 -10.69 23.98 -18.26
C SER A 299 -11.61 24.58 -19.31
N ALA A 300 -11.47 24.07 -20.53
CA ALA A 300 -12.32 24.39 -21.65
C ALA A 300 -12.88 23.13 -22.30
N GLY A 301 -14.11 23.18 -22.75
CA GLY A 301 -14.77 22.10 -23.47
C GLY A 301 -15.56 22.63 -24.67
N TRP A 302 -15.52 21.88 -25.77
CA TRP A 302 -16.29 22.16 -26.96
C TRP A 302 -17.08 20.93 -27.40
N ILE A 303 -18.41 21.07 -27.46
CA ILE A 303 -19.29 20.04 -27.96
C ILE A 303 -19.51 20.25 -29.44
N ALA A 304 -18.66 19.63 -30.26
CA ALA A 304 -18.63 19.84 -31.71
C ALA A 304 -19.91 19.34 -32.40
N THR A 305 -20.53 18.28 -31.88
CA THR A 305 -21.80 17.77 -32.42
C THR A 305 -22.98 18.71 -32.24
N ALA A 306 -22.87 19.71 -31.36
CA ALA A 306 -23.89 20.76 -31.23
C ALA A 306 -23.78 21.86 -32.31
N GLU A 307 -22.77 21.81 -33.17
CA GLU A 307 -22.56 22.77 -34.24
C GLU A 307 -23.36 22.44 -35.49
N LYS A 308 -23.76 23.51 -36.25
CA LYS A 308 -24.57 23.36 -37.47
C LYS A 308 -23.92 22.47 -38.53
N PHE A 309 -22.58 22.47 -38.64
CA PHE A 309 -21.88 21.65 -39.64
C PHE A 309 -21.94 20.13 -39.30
N MET A 310 -22.27 19.76 -38.06
CA MET A 310 -22.45 18.36 -37.65
C MET A 310 -23.90 17.90 -37.66
N GLU A 311 -24.86 18.79 -37.90
CA GLU A 311 -26.31 18.51 -37.77
C GLU A 311 -26.80 17.43 -38.74
N ASN A 312 -26.24 17.34 -39.94
CA ASN A 312 -26.67 16.43 -40.99
C ASN A 312 -25.92 15.06 -40.99
N GLN A 313 -24.91 14.90 -40.16
CA GLN A 313 -24.22 13.61 -40.07
C GLN A 313 -24.97 12.66 -39.11
N LYS A 314 -24.93 11.32 -39.38
CA LYS A 314 -25.72 10.31 -38.69
C LYS A 314 -24.86 9.26 -37.95
N ILE A 315 -23.55 9.40 -38.00
CA ILE A 315 -22.63 8.41 -37.47
C ILE A 315 -22.13 8.78 -36.07
N VAL A 316 -21.84 10.07 -35.85
CA VAL A 316 -21.29 10.58 -34.61
C VAL A 316 -22.42 11.24 -33.79
N ASP A 317 -22.90 10.57 -32.77
CA ASP A 317 -23.97 11.10 -31.91
C ASP A 317 -23.46 12.17 -30.94
N TYR A 318 -22.23 12.06 -30.52
CA TYR A 318 -21.60 12.96 -29.59
C TYR A 318 -20.10 13.07 -29.82
N LEU A 319 -19.60 14.30 -29.90
CA LEU A 319 -18.18 14.63 -29.94
C LEU A 319 -17.92 15.84 -29.04
N LYS A 320 -17.13 15.63 -27.99
CA LYS A 320 -16.64 16.67 -27.11
C LYS A 320 -15.13 16.65 -27.05
N LEU A 321 -14.51 17.79 -27.27
CA LEU A 321 -13.10 18.05 -27.01
C LEU A 321 -12.98 18.80 -25.70
N ARG A 322 -11.99 18.44 -24.89
CA ARG A 322 -11.72 19.10 -23.61
C ARG A 322 -10.23 19.22 -23.36
N ALA A 323 -9.87 20.32 -22.70
CA ALA A 323 -8.53 20.56 -22.23
C ALA A 323 -8.60 21.22 -20.85
N SER A 324 -7.68 20.84 -19.97
CA SER A 324 -7.55 21.45 -18.65
C SER A 324 -6.10 21.61 -18.24
N TRP A 325 -5.86 22.63 -17.46
CA TRP A 325 -4.63 22.84 -16.73
C TRP A 325 -4.95 23.21 -15.28
N GLY A 326 -4.15 22.73 -14.33
CA GLY A 326 -4.33 23.11 -12.95
C GLY A 326 -3.11 22.84 -12.11
N ARG A 327 -2.88 23.71 -11.13
CA ARG A 327 -1.87 23.55 -10.09
C ARG A 327 -2.50 22.97 -8.84
N VAL A 328 -1.89 21.91 -8.28
CA VAL A 328 -2.31 21.26 -7.03
C VAL A 328 -1.15 21.34 -6.04
N GLY A 329 -1.46 21.64 -4.78
CA GLY A 329 -0.49 21.62 -3.69
C GLY A 329 -0.62 20.36 -2.83
N ASN A 330 0.50 19.89 -2.29
CA ASN A 330 0.56 18.83 -1.29
C ASN A 330 1.38 19.31 -0.09
N ASP A 331 0.82 19.15 1.11
CA ASP A 331 1.46 19.48 2.40
C ASP A 331 1.89 18.26 3.20
N LYS A 332 1.70 17.04 2.65
CA LYS A 332 1.92 15.76 3.34
C LYS A 332 3.21 15.04 2.95
N GLY A 333 4.08 15.69 2.20
CA GLY A 333 5.25 15.06 1.56
C GLY A 333 6.26 14.40 2.49
N VAL A 334 6.20 14.62 3.82
CA VAL A 334 7.04 13.95 4.82
C VAL A 334 6.28 13.82 6.13
N ASP A 335 6.48 12.72 6.84
CA ASP A 335 5.75 12.32 8.05
C ASP A 335 5.92 13.20 9.28
N SER A 336 6.59 14.33 9.21
CA SER A 336 6.83 15.20 10.35
C SER A 336 6.07 16.52 10.28
N ARG A 337 5.23 16.76 11.28
CA ARG A 337 4.60 18.07 11.51
C ARG A 337 5.65 19.09 11.98
N PHE A 338 5.40 20.38 11.74
CA PHE A 338 6.21 21.48 12.24
C PHE A 338 7.69 21.41 11.82
N MET A 339 7.95 21.01 10.58
CA MET A 339 9.32 20.92 10.04
C MET A 339 10.09 22.25 10.06
N TYR A 340 9.37 23.35 10.14
CA TYR A 340 9.95 24.70 10.22
C TYR A 340 10.48 25.08 11.61
N MET A 341 10.11 24.34 12.65
CA MET A 341 10.56 24.62 14.01
C MET A 341 12.07 24.35 14.15
N PRO A 342 12.78 25.11 15.01
CA PRO A 342 14.20 24.89 15.23
C PRO A 342 14.50 23.49 15.75
N ALA A 343 15.78 23.17 15.88
CA ALA A 343 16.27 21.86 16.25
C ALA A 343 15.52 21.23 17.44
N VAL A 344 15.18 19.97 17.29
CA VAL A 344 14.56 19.15 18.35
C VAL A 344 15.66 18.28 18.95
N TRP A 345 15.81 18.37 20.28
CA TRP A 345 16.71 17.50 21.04
C TRP A 345 15.99 16.19 21.36
N GLY A 346 16.67 15.08 21.13
CA GLY A 346 16.21 13.75 21.46
C GLY A 346 17.24 12.97 22.27
N SER A 347 16.82 11.87 22.90
CA SER A 347 17.75 10.94 23.54
C SER A 347 18.67 10.30 22.49
N SER A 348 19.95 10.28 22.74
CA SER A 348 20.98 9.74 21.84
C SER A 348 21.85 8.70 22.56
N GLY A 349 21.19 7.65 23.07
CA GLY A 349 21.90 6.60 23.81
C GLY A 349 22.40 7.05 25.17
N SER A 350 23.47 6.46 25.64
CA SER A 350 24.10 6.78 26.92
C SER A 350 25.62 6.74 26.82
N TYR A 351 26.27 7.53 27.63
CA TYR A 351 27.72 7.50 27.85
C TYR A 351 28.01 6.85 29.17
N SER A 352 28.94 5.89 29.21
CA SER A 352 29.40 5.22 30.41
C SER A 352 30.72 5.85 30.88
N PHE A 353 30.76 6.35 32.12
CA PHE A 353 31.93 6.90 32.76
C PHE A 353 32.43 5.93 33.82
N GLY A 354 33.76 5.67 33.84
CA GLY A 354 34.42 4.74 34.75
C GLY A 354 34.72 3.40 34.10
N VAL A 355 35.80 2.75 34.54
CA VAL A 355 36.27 1.48 34.01
C VAL A 355 35.73 0.31 34.84
N ASP A 356 35.87 0.38 36.16
CA ASP A 356 35.52 -0.73 37.07
C ASP A 356 34.04 -0.75 37.48
N ASN A 357 33.41 0.43 37.58
CA ASN A 357 31.98 0.60 37.90
C ASN A 357 31.40 1.70 36.99
N PRO A 358 31.06 1.41 35.76
CA PRO A 358 30.63 2.44 34.83
C PRO A 358 29.25 3.01 35.22
N ILE A 359 29.21 4.32 35.38
CA ILE A 359 27.97 5.08 35.58
C ILE A 359 27.48 5.52 34.20
N SER A 360 26.33 5.01 33.77
CA SER A 360 25.72 5.38 32.50
C SER A 360 24.93 6.67 32.63
N GLN A 361 25.26 7.66 31.83
CA GLN A 361 24.53 8.93 31.72
C GLN A 361 23.84 9.03 30.37
N SER A 362 22.56 9.42 30.38
CA SER A 362 21.81 9.63 29.15
C SER A 362 22.40 10.77 28.35
N ALA A 363 22.64 10.54 27.08
CA ALA A 363 23.09 11.57 26.14
C ALA A 363 21.91 12.15 25.35
N ALA A 364 22.05 13.39 24.93
CA ALA A 364 21.10 14.06 24.04
C ALA A 364 21.82 14.57 22.80
N ALA A 365 21.16 14.42 21.66
CA ALA A 365 21.63 14.96 20.39
C ALA A 365 20.50 15.69 19.68
N ILE A 366 20.85 16.54 18.72
CA ILE A 366 19.86 17.13 17.82
C ILE A 366 19.31 16.00 16.95
N SER A 367 18.06 15.63 17.18
CA SER A 367 17.40 14.58 16.41
C SER A 367 16.92 15.06 15.03
N ARG A 368 16.70 16.38 14.90
CA ARG A 368 16.25 17.01 13.65
C ARG A 368 16.59 18.49 13.65
N MET A 369 17.11 18.98 12.54
CA MET A 369 17.21 20.41 12.26
C MET A 369 15.91 20.90 11.60
N GLY A 370 15.48 22.12 11.92
CA GLY A 370 14.32 22.74 11.31
C GLY A 370 14.65 23.41 9.98
N ASN A 371 13.64 23.50 9.12
CA ASN A 371 13.73 24.24 7.85
C ASN A 371 12.62 25.30 7.80
N PRO A 372 12.90 26.57 8.14
CA PRO A 372 11.88 27.64 8.06
C PRO A 372 11.38 27.91 6.64
N ALA A 373 12.12 27.51 5.61
CA ALA A 373 11.78 27.73 4.20
C ALA A 373 10.88 26.62 3.61
N VAL A 374 10.55 25.60 4.39
CA VAL A 374 9.68 24.53 3.89
C VAL A 374 8.33 25.05 3.46
N THR A 375 7.86 24.61 2.31
CA THR A 375 6.61 25.03 1.69
C THR A 375 5.94 23.89 0.92
N TRP A 376 4.86 24.21 0.22
CA TRP A 376 4.07 23.29 -0.56
C TRP A 376 4.88 22.61 -1.67
N GLU A 377 4.75 21.31 -1.78
CA GLU A 377 5.02 20.58 -3.01
C GLU A 377 3.93 20.92 -4.01
N THR A 378 4.27 21.18 -5.26
CA THR A 378 3.30 21.57 -6.29
C THR A 378 3.37 20.64 -7.50
N ALA A 379 2.21 20.37 -8.08
CA ALA A 379 2.08 19.62 -9.33
C ALA A 379 1.25 20.41 -10.33
N ASP A 380 1.86 20.77 -11.47
CA ASP A 380 1.20 21.34 -12.64
C ASP A 380 0.71 20.19 -13.52
N LYS A 381 -0.62 20.09 -13.66
CA LYS A 381 -1.30 19.02 -14.38
C LYS A 381 -1.99 19.54 -15.63
N GLN A 382 -1.82 18.83 -16.73
CA GLN A 382 -2.52 19.07 -17.99
C GLN A 382 -3.27 17.80 -18.39
N ASN A 383 -4.47 17.95 -18.90
CA ASN A 383 -5.25 16.85 -19.44
C ASN A 383 -5.94 17.29 -20.74
N TYR A 384 -5.84 16.47 -21.76
CA TYR A 384 -6.46 16.63 -23.06
C TYR A 384 -7.35 15.43 -23.33
N GLY A 385 -8.65 15.66 -23.55
CA GLY A 385 -9.62 14.59 -23.65
C GLY A 385 -10.54 14.70 -24.86
N ILE A 386 -10.97 13.54 -25.33
CA ILE A 386 -11.97 13.40 -26.41
C ILE A 386 -13.03 12.43 -25.93
N ASP A 387 -14.29 12.86 -25.95
CA ASP A 387 -15.45 12.03 -25.64
C ASP A 387 -16.27 11.82 -26.91
N LEU A 388 -16.53 10.56 -27.28
CA LEU A 388 -17.19 10.16 -28.52
C LEU A 388 -18.35 9.20 -28.24
N LYS A 389 -19.46 9.36 -28.99
CA LYS A 389 -20.50 8.34 -29.10
C LYS A 389 -20.89 8.17 -30.56
N PHE A 390 -21.18 6.93 -30.94
CA PHE A 390 -21.51 6.54 -32.30
C PHE A 390 -22.70 5.59 -32.33
N PHE A 391 -23.38 5.52 -33.48
CA PHE A 391 -24.41 4.51 -33.80
C PHE A 391 -25.57 4.52 -32.81
N ASN A 392 -26.19 5.67 -32.56
CA ASN A 392 -27.24 5.87 -31.56
C ASN A 392 -26.76 5.50 -30.14
N SER A 393 -25.54 5.96 -29.81
CA SER A 393 -24.88 5.74 -28.51
C SER A 393 -24.62 4.26 -28.16
N ARG A 394 -24.57 3.38 -29.16
CA ARG A 394 -24.17 1.98 -28.95
C ARG A 394 -22.67 1.85 -28.64
N LEU A 395 -21.84 2.61 -29.35
CA LEU A 395 -20.41 2.72 -29.09
C LEU A 395 -20.13 4.02 -28.36
N SER A 396 -19.50 3.95 -27.20
CA SER A 396 -18.89 5.08 -26.49
C SER A 396 -17.37 4.91 -26.45
N ALA A 397 -16.64 5.99 -26.65
CA ALA A 397 -15.20 6.00 -26.57
C ALA A 397 -14.75 7.28 -25.85
N THR A 398 -13.82 7.13 -24.90
CA THR A 398 -13.16 8.25 -24.24
C THR A 398 -11.65 8.03 -24.34
N PHE A 399 -10.95 9.07 -24.71
CA PHE A 399 -9.48 9.13 -24.72
C PHE A 399 -9.01 10.33 -23.92
N ASP A 400 -8.08 10.11 -23.00
CA ASP A 400 -7.40 11.13 -22.22
C ASP A 400 -5.89 10.99 -22.37
N TYR A 401 -5.20 12.11 -22.52
CA TYR A 401 -3.76 12.22 -22.41
C TYR A 401 -3.42 13.24 -21.33
N PHE A 402 -2.57 12.87 -20.38
CA PHE A 402 -2.20 13.72 -19.28
C PHE A 402 -0.69 13.87 -19.11
N ILE A 403 -0.30 15.03 -18.61
CA ILE A 403 1.07 15.39 -18.24
C ILE A 403 1.00 15.99 -16.82
N GLU A 404 1.95 15.63 -15.99
CA GLU A 404 2.12 16.20 -14.65
C GLU A 404 3.59 16.55 -14.44
N HIS A 405 3.86 17.80 -14.09
CA HIS A 405 5.17 18.29 -13.66
C HIS A 405 5.11 18.58 -12.17
N ARG A 406 5.76 17.74 -11.38
CA ARG A 406 5.80 17.85 -9.92
C ARG A 406 7.12 18.43 -9.48
N THR A 407 7.08 19.51 -8.70
CA THR A 407 8.24 20.26 -8.22
C THR A 407 8.12 20.56 -6.73
N GLY A 408 9.25 20.87 -6.10
CA GLY A 408 9.26 21.16 -4.68
C GLY A 408 8.98 19.93 -3.80
N ILE A 409 9.20 18.72 -4.30
CA ILE A 409 9.06 17.51 -3.52
C ILE A 409 10.04 17.58 -2.34
N LEU A 410 9.52 17.34 -1.14
CA LEU A 410 10.34 17.31 0.06
C LEU A 410 11.19 16.03 0.08
N ILE A 411 12.50 16.19 0.00
CA ILE A 411 13.46 15.10 0.07
C ILE A 411 14.56 15.41 1.08
N SER A 412 15.12 14.36 1.67
CA SER A 412 16.32 14.46 2.48
C SER A 412 17.54 14.62 1.57
N PRO A 413 18.42 15.64 1.80
CA PRO A 413 19.63 15.78 1.02
C PRO A 413 20.58 14.61 1.25
N GLU A 414 20.99 13.91 0.19
CA GLU A 414 21.93 12.79 0.24
C GLU A 414 23.37 13.21 -0.10
N SER A 415 23.53 14.32 -0.82
CA SER A 415 24.85 14.81 -1.25
C SER A 415 25.67 15.48 -0.13
N THR A 416 25.11 15.56 1.07
CA THR A 416 25.74 16.26 2.19
C THR A 416 26.80 15.42 2.88
N PRO A 417 28.02 15.95 3.12
CA PRO A 417 29.09 15.22 3.81
C PRO A 417 28.70 14.81 5.24
N SER A 418 29.04 13.59 5.63
CA SER A 418 28.76 13.01 6.95
C SER A 418 29.41 13.75 8.13
N ILE A 419 30.39 14.62 7.85
CA ILE A 419 31.06 15.44 8.87
C ILE A 419 30.11 16.39 9.63
N ILE A 420 28.93 16.67 9.09
CA ILE A 420 27.92 17.52 9.75
C ILE A 420 27.36 16.86 11.01
N ALA A 421 27.52 15.56 11.19
CA ALA A 421 27.15 14.78 12.38
C ALA A 421 25.68 14.93 12.85
N THR A 422 24.81 15.47 12.01
CA THR A 422 23.36 15.59 12.28
C THR A 422 22.57 15.43 10.99
N ALA A 423 21.34 14.93 11.11
CA ALA A 423 20.43 14.82 9.96
C ALA A 423 20.00 16.23 9.52
N LEU A 424 20.23 16.53 8.24
CA LEU A 424 19.74 17.76 7.63
C LEU A 424 18.21 17.74 7.50
N PRO A 425 17.56 18.90 7.51
CA PRO A 425 16.14 18.97 7.27
C PRO A 425 15.82 18.64 5.81
N ASN A 426 14.61 18.15 5.59
CA ASN A 426 14.10 17.97 4.23
C ASN A 426 13.98 19.31 3.49
N LEU A 427 14.31 19.30 2.21
CA LEU A 427 14.29 20.46 1.33
C LEU A 427 13.29 20.27 0.19
N ASN A 428 12.64 21.36 -0.26
CA ASN A 428 11.72 21.37 -1.40
C ASN A 428 12.47 21.40 -2.75
N ILE A 429 13.26 20.37 -3.04
CA ILE A 429 14.17 20.35 -4.21
C ILE A 429 13.86 19.24 -5.21
N GLY A 430 13.13 18.20 -4.82
CA GLY A 430 12.82 17.07 -5.69
C GLY A 430 11.91 17.45 -6.86
N LYS A 431 12.13 16.80 -8.03
CA LYS A 431 11.34 17.00 -9.25
C LYS A 431 11.05 15.68 -9.93
N VAL A 432 9.79 15.49 -10.32
CA VAL A 432 9.32 14.27 -11.00
C VAL A 432 8.32 14.67 -12.07
N ASP A 433 8.51 14.16 -13.28
CA ASP A 433 7.51 14.23 -14.35
C ASP A 433 6.69 12.96 -14.39
N ASN A 434 5.43 13.07 -14.78
CA ASN A 434 4.57 11.92 -15.06
C ASN A 434 3.73 12.21 -16.30
N HIS A 435 3.57 11.21 -17.17
CA HIS A 435 2.69 11.29 -18.34
C HIS A 435 2.02 9.96 -18.59
N GLY A 436 0.89 10.00 -19.26
CA GLY A 436 0.17 8.80 -19.59
C GLY A 436 -1.06 9.06 -20.45
N TYR A 437 -1.75 7.98 -20.76
CA TYR A 437 -3.02 8.02 -21.46
C TYR A 437 -4.01 7.04 -20.87
N GLU A 438 -5.27 7.33 -21.07
CA GLU A 438 -6.39 6.48 -20.67
C GLU A 438 -7.35 6.32 -21.86
N VAL A 439 -7.79 5.10 -22.11
CA VAL A 439 -8.75 4.77 -23.14
C VAL A 439 -9.87 3.97 -22.51
N SER A 440 -11.11 4.37 -22.75
CA SER A 440 -12.30 3.61 -22.37
C SER A 440 -13.17 3.40 -23.61
N LEU A 441 -13.60 2.17 -23.83
CA LEU A 441 -14.49 1.78 -24.91
C LEU A 441 -15.68 1.03 -24.32
N GLY A 442 -16.88 1.44 -24.69
CA GLY A 442 -18.11 0.76 -24.29
C GLY A 442 -18.97 0.47 -25.51
N TRP A 443 -19.39 -0.78 -25.64
CA TRP A 443 -20.35 -1.21 -26.65
C TRP A 443 -21.59 -1.77 -25.96
N ARG A 444 -22.78 -1.30 -26.34
CA ARG A 444 -24.05 -1.82 -25.85
C ARG A 444 -25.04 -1.92 -27.00
N ASP A 445 -25.61 -3.09 -27.17
CA ASP A 445 -26.57 -3.34 -28.24
C ASP A 445 -27.63 -4.38 -27.84
N LYS A 446 -28.65 -4.51 -28.67
CA LYS A 446 -29.74 -5.43 -28.49
C LYS A 446 -29.98 -6.23 -29.79
N ILE A 447 -30.05 -7.54 -29.64
CA ILE A 447 -30.38 -8.45 -30.74
C ILE A 447 -31.81 -8.98 -30.53
N GLY A 448 -32.69 -8.67 -31.46
CA GLY A 448 -34.11 -9.02 -31.33
C GLY A 448 -34.78 -8.31 -30.16
N LYS A 449 -35.75 -8.97 -29.50
CA LYS A 449 -36.54 -8.38 -28.40
C LYS A 449 -35.95 -8.69 -27.01
N ASP A 450 -35.29 -9.83 -26.88
CA ASP A 450 -35.01 -10.44 -25.57
C ASP A 450 -33.53 -10.53 -25.22
N PHE A 451 -32.61 -10.26 -26.16
CA PHE A 451 -31.17 -10.38 -25.93
C PHE A 451 -30.50 -9.00 -25.94
N THR A 452 -29.99 -8.56 -24.82
CA THR A 452 -29.18 -7.32 -24.67
C THR A 452 -27.78 -7.70 -24.21
N TYR A 453 -26.76 -7.10 -24.79
CA TYR A 453 -25.37 -7.35 -24.39
C TYR A 453 -24.56 -6.06 -24.31
N ASN A 454 -23.51 -6.11 -23.49
CA ASN A 454 -22.56 -5.00 -23.34
C ASN A 454 -21.13 -5.55 -23.22
N VAL A 455 -20.20 -4.74 -23.70
CA VAL A 455 -18.75 -4.92 -23.50
C VAL A 455 -18.17 -3.55 -23.16
N ASP A 456 -17.58 -3.43 -21.99
CA ASP A 456 -16.90 -2.22 -21.55
C ASP A 456 -15.43 -2.57 -21.29
N ALA A 457 -14.51 -1.91 -21.97
CA ALA A 457 -13.07 -2.13 -21.83
C ALA A 457 -12.36 -0.81 -21.52
N ASN A 458 -11.33 -0.89 -20.67
CA ASN A 458 -10.48 0.26 -20.38
C ASN A 458 -9.02 -0.16 -20.32
N VAL A 459 -8.14 0.77 -20.63
CA VAL A 459 -6.70 0.67 -20.43
C VAL A 459 -6.16 2.03 -19.99
N SER A 460 -5.32 2.02 -18.98
CA SER A 460 -4.53 3.18 -18.57
C SER A 460 -3.05 2.85 -18.63
N PHE A 461 -2.27 3.82 -19.06
CA PHE A 461 -0.82 3.80 -19.02
C PHE A 461 -0.32 5.05 -18.32
N ALA A 462 0.60 4.89 -17.36
CA ALA A 462 1.27 6.00 -16.69
C ALA A 462 2.73 5.65 -16.44
N ARG A 463 3.63 6.59 -16.75
CA ARG A 463 5.05 6.47 -16.46
C ARG A 463 5.59 7.77 -15.90
N ASN A 464 6.26 7.66 -14.76
CA ASN A 464 6.95 8.80 -14.17
C ASN A 464 8.47 8.74 -14.43
N LYS A 465 9.12 9.89 -14.26
CA LYS A 465 10.56 10.03 -14.40
C LYS A 465 11.09 11.00 -13.35
N ILE A 466 12.05 10.55 -12.57
CA ILE A 466 12.78 11.41 -11.63
C ILE A 466 13.67 12.35 -12.43
N LEU A 467 13.43 13.65 -12.28
CA LEU A 467 14.25 14.69 -12.90
C LEU A 467 15.37 15.13 -11.98
N TYR A 468 15.07 15.19 -10.67
CA TYR A 468 16.05 15.59 -9.66
C TYR A 468 15.67 15.02 -8.29
N MET A 469 16.64 14.48 -7.54
CA MET A 469 16.44 13.93 -6.20
C MET A 469 17.65 14.10 -5.26
N ASP A 470 18.60 14.95 -5.58
CA ASP A 470 19.86 15.17 -4.83
C ASP A 470 20.68 13.87 -4.61
N GLU A 471 20.67 13.01 -5.62
CA GLU A 471 21.37 11.73 -5.57
C GLU A 471 22.89 11.95 -5.61
N VAL A 472 23.62 11.24 -4.74
CA VAL A 472 25.09 11.23 -4.82
C VAL A 472 25.52 10.62 -6.16
N PRO A 473 26.34 11.31 -6.96
CA PRO A 473 26.80 10.80 -8.24
C PRO A 473 27.43 9.42 -8.10
N LYS A 474 26.92 8.44 -8.86
CA LYS A 474 27.48 7.09 -8.92
C LYS A 474 28.55 7.00 -10.00
N GLN A 475 29.45 6.03 -9.87
CA GLN A 475 30.52 5.80 -10.83
C GLN A 475 29.97 5.49 -12.25
N PHE A 476 28.87 4.73 -12.30
CA PHE A 476 28.23 4.32 -13.54
C PHE A 476 26.78 4.80 -13.61
N SER A 477 26.34 5.25 -14.78
CA SER A 477 25.02 5.83 -14.99
C SER A 477 23.87 4.85 -14.75
N TYR A 478 24.07 3.57 -14.96
CA TYR A 478 23.07 2.53 -14.72
C TYR A 478 22.77 2.29 -13.22
N MET A 479 23.61 2.83 -12.33
CA MET A 479 23.40 2.79 -10.88
C MET A 479 22.52 3.95 -10.38
N ASN A 480 22.29 4.97 -11.21
CA ASN A 480 21.53 6.15 -10.81
C ASN A 480 20.02 5.88 -10.84
N GLN A 481 19.31 6.42 -9.86
CA GLN A 481 17.85 6.45 -9.84
C GLN A 481 17.30 7.61 -10.67
N THR A 482 18.01 8.74 -10.68
CA THR A 482 17.68 9.93 -11.49
C THR A 482 17.61 9.55 -12.97
N GLY A 483 16.54 9.97 -13.64
CA GLY A 483 16.24 9.58 -15.02
C GLY A 483 15.36 8.33 -15.17
N GLY A 484 15.19 7.54 -14.10
CA GLY A 484 14.29 6.39 -14.03
C GLY A 484 12.94 6.70 -13.35
N SER A 485 12.07 5.70 -13.28
CA SER A 485 10.81 5.79 -12.53
C SER A 485 11.03 5.65 -11.03
N THR A 486 10.20 6.33 -10.25
CA THR A 486 10.18 6.16 -8.78
C THR A 486 9.77 4.74 -8.38
N GLY A 487 10.39 4.18 -7.34
CA GLY A 487 10.03 2.87 -6.79
C GLY A 487 10.57 1.67 -7.57
N ARG A 488 11.54 1.88 -8.46
CA ARG A 488 12.33 0.78 -9.04
C ARG A 488 13.27 0.20 -8.00
N GLN A 489 13.65 -1.06 -8.19
CA GLN A 489 14.64 -1.71 -7.33
C GLN A 489 16.04 -1.18 -7.60
N THR A 490 16.76 -0.85 -6.54
CA THR A 490 18.13 -0.34 -6.59
C THR A 490 19.10 -1.38 -6.08
N GLY A 491 20.34 -1.34 -6.55
CA GLY A 491 21.41 -2.20 -6.07
C GLY A 491 21.20 -3.69 -6.37
N VAL A 492 20.58 -4.01 -7.50
CA VAL A 492 20.30 -5.38 -7.94
C VAL A 492 21.24 -5.81 -9.06
N TYR A 493 21.65 -7.07 -9.04
CA TYR A 493 22.37 -7.69 -10.13
C TYR A 493 21.42 -8.13 -11.24
N ASN A 494 21.84 -7.98 -12.49
CA ASN A 494 21.07 -8.42 -13.64
C ASN A 494 21.34 -9.92 -13.91
N TYR A 495 20.35 -10.75 -13.60
CA TYR A 495 20.41 -12.20 -13.83
C TYR A 495 20.47 -12.52 -15.33
N ILE A 496 21.35 -13.45 -15.72
CA ILE A 496 21.47 -13.97 -17.08
C ILE A 496 20.90 -15.39 -17.17
N ARG A 497 21.48 -16.33 -16.43
CA ARG A 497 21.12 -17.75 -16.39
C ARG A 497 21.77 -18.44 -15.17
N LEU A 498 21.52 -19.71 -15.00
CA LEU A 498 22.26 -20.54 -14.05
C LEU A 498 23.57 -21.03 -14.68
N TYR A 499 24.63 -21.13 -13.87
CA TYR A 499 25.86 -21.76 -14.28
C TYR A 499 25.64 -23.25 -14.57
N GLN A 500 26.24 -23.76 -15.68
CA GLN A 500 26.19 -25.15 -16.08
C GLN A 500 27.57 -25.81 -15.88
N TYR A 501 27.63 -27.13 -15.84
CA TYR A 501 28.91 -27.83 -15.80
C TYR A 501 29.86 -27.43 -16.94
N SER A 502 29.29 -27.11 -18.11
CA SER A 502 30.04 -26.63 -19.27
C SER A 502 30.76 -25.30 -19.06
N ASP A 503 30.42 -24.55 -18.02
CA ASP A 503 31.06 -23.28 -17.69
C ASP A 503 32.32 -23.46 -16.83
N PHE A 504 32.62 -24.68 -16.39
CA PHE A 504 33.73 -25.00 -15.51
C PHE A 504 34.77 -25.89 -16.19
N ILE A 505 35.99 -25.83 -15.65
CA ILE A 505 37.09 -26.72 -15.95
C ILE A 505 37.25 -27.65 -14.74
N THR A 506 37.29 -28.94 -14.99
CA THR A 506 37.54 -29.93 -13.94
C THR A 506 39.06 -30.15 -13.80
N GLY A 507 39.59 -29.85 -12.64
CA GLY A 507 40.97 -30.11 -12.30
C GLY A 507 41.28 -31.61 -12.14
N ALA A 508 42.56 -31.97 -12.05
CA ALA A 508 43.01 -33.36 -11.87
C ALA A 508 42.53 -33.95 -10.52
N ASP A 509 42.26 -33.11 -9.55
CA ASP A 509 41.73 -33.42 -8.22
C ASP A 509 40.19 -33.47 -8.18
N GLY A 510 39.53 -33.24 -9.31
CA GLY A 510 38.06 -33.15 -9.41
C GLY A 510 37.49 -31.80 -9.03
N GLU A 511 38.30 -30.80 -8.66
CA GLU A 511 37.81 -29.46 -8.33
C GLU A 511 37.31 -28.72 -9.58
N LEU A 512 36.13 -28.06 -9.44
CA LEU A 512 35.53 -27.26 -10.49
C LEU A 512 36.02 -25.81 -10.37
N THR A 513 36.62 -25.30 -11.44
CA THR A 513 37.06 -23.91 -11.56
C THR A 513 36.30 -23.23 -12.69
N LEU A 514 35.71 -22.05 -12.45
CA LEU A 514 35.03 -21.29 -13.49
C LEU A 514 35.99 -20.95 -14.62
N LYS A 515 35.55 -21.09 -15.86
CA LYS A 515 36.35 -20.80 -17.05
C LYS A 515 36.77 -19.33 -17.07
N PRO A 516 38.04 -19.02 -17.38
CA PRO A 516 38.59 -17.66 -17.32
C PRO A 516 37.98 -16.71 -18.36
N GLU A 517 37.35 -17.21 -19.42
CA GLU A 517 36.62 -16.38 -20.41
C GLU A 517 35.26 -15.86 -19.93
N LEU A 518 34.77 -16.36 -18.81
CA LEU A 518 33.53 -15.87 -18.21
C LEU A 518 33.83 -14.80 -17.15
N PRO A 519 32.96 -13.83 -16.96
CA PRO A 519 33.07 -12.86 -15.87
C PRO A 519 33.23 -13.57 -14.52
N GLN A 520 34.19 -13.15 -13.73
CA GLN A 520 34.59 -13.79 -12.49
C GLN A 520 33.85 -13.16 -11.31
N PRO A 521 32.92 -13.88 -10.63
CA PRO A 521 32.24 -13.33 -9.46
C PRO A 521 33.18 -13.24 -8.25
N TYR A 522 32.90 -12.30 -7.35
CA TYR A 522 33.67 -12.10 -6.12
C TYR A 522 33.73 -13.36 -5.22
N GLN A 523 32.70 -14.19 -5.26
CA GLN A 523 32.62 -15.43 -4.50
C GLN A 523 32.79 -16.64 -5.42
N LYS A 524 33.32 -17.74 -4.87
CA LYS A 524 33.38 -19.02 -5.58
C LYS A 524 31.95 -19.47 -5.92
N VAL A 525 31.74 -19.85 -7.16
CA VAL A 525 30.46 -20.31 -7.69
C VAL A 525 30.55 -21.76 -8.14
N TYR A 526 29.38 -22.41 -8.22
CA TYR A 526 29.22 -23.80 -8.60
C TYR A 526 28.18 -23.95 -9.72
N PRO A 527 28.17 -25.08 -10.43
CA PRO A 527 27.03 -25.40 -11.32
C PRO A 527 25.70 -25.30 -10.56
N GLY A 528 24.75 -24.59 -11.14
CA GLY A 528 23.46 -24.29 -10.51
C GLY A 528 23.35 -22.90 -9.87
N ASP A 529 24.46 -22.26 -9.52
CA ASP A 529 24.42 -20.88 -9.01
C ASP A 529 23.96 -19.88 -10.09
N ALA A 530 23.43 -18.74 -9.66
CA ALA A 530 22.98 -17.69 -10.57
C ALA A 530 24.16 -16.92 -11.20
N MET A 531 24.18 -16.82 -12.53
CA MET A 531 25.12 -16.00 -13.28
C MET A 531 24.54 -14.60 -13.46
N TYR A 532 25.34 -13.59 -13.16
CA TYR A 532 24.98 -12.17 -13.29
C TYR A 532 25.81 -11.47 -14.36
N ALA A 533 25.27 -10.38 -14.90
CA ALA A 533 25.92 -9.59 -15.92
C ALA A 533 27.06 -8.75 -15.35
N ASP A 534 28.17 -8.74 -16.04
CA ASP A 534 29.24 -7.75 -15.92
C ASP A 534 28.80 -6.51 -16.73
N LEU A 535 28.38 -5.44 -16.04
CA LEU A 535 27.81 -4.26 -16.65
C LEU A 535 28.86 -3.20 -17.01
N ASN A 536 29.99 -3.18 -16.32
CA ASN A 536 31.08 -2.24 -16.57
C ASN A 536 32.13 -2.80 -17.54
N GLY A 537 32.12 -4.11 -17.82
CA GLY A 537 33.01 -4.80 -18.76
C GLY A 537 34.42 -5.00 -18.25
N ASP A 538 34.63 -5.01 -16.92
CA ASP A 538 35.95 -5.23 -16.32
C ASP A 538 36.27 -6.70 -16.05
N HIS A 539 35.37 -7.59 -16.44
CA HIS A 539 35.49 -9.04 -16.29
C HIS A 539 35.35 -9.56 -14.85
N ILE A 540 34.91 -8.71 -13.93
CA ILE A 540 34.61 -9.05 -12.52
C ILE A 540 33.15 -8.73 -12.23
N VAL A 541 32.41 -9.64 -11.60
CA VAL A 541 31.05 -9.37 -11.13
C VAL A 541 31.11 -8.98 -9.67
N ASP A 542 30.97 -7.69 -9.40
CA ASP A 542 31.08 -7.13 -8.05
C ASP A 542 30.00 -6.04 -7.77
N GLY A 543 30.25 -5.21 -6.76
CA GLY A 543 29.33 -4.11 -6.38
C GLY A 543 29.11 -3.08 -7.49
N ASN A 544 30.04 -2.97 -8.46
CA ASN A 544 29.95 -2.04 -9.58
C ASN A 544 28.96 -2.50 -10.66
N ASP A 545 28.54 -3.78 -10.66
CA ASP A 545 27.56 -4.33 -11.60
C ASP A 545 26.12 -4.27 -11.08
N LYS A 546 25.91 -3.66 -9.92
CA LYS A 546 24.58 -3.42 -9.40
C LYS A 546 23.92 -2.26 -10.14
N SER A 547 22.69 -2.47 -10.57
CA SER A 547 21.92 -1.49 -11.34
C SER A 547 20.61 -1.10 -10.67
N VAL A 548 19.97 -0.07 -11.21
CA VAL A 548 18.55 0.22 -10.98
C VAL A 548 17.77 -0.50 -12.07
N ALA A 549 17.10 -1.58 -11.72
CA ALA A 549 16.49 -2.49 -12.69
C ALA A 549 14.97 -2.67 -12.52
N GLY A 550 14.37 -3.27 -13.54
CA GLY A 550 12.96 -3.63 -13.54
C GLY A 550 11.99 -2.45 -13.62
N TYR A 551 10.76 -2.70 -13.21
CA TYR A 551 9.69 -1.73 -13.13
C TYR A 551 9.47 -1.30 -11.67
N ALA A 552 8.65 -0.28 -11.47
CA ALA A 552 8.19 0.11 -10.13
C ALA A 552 7.22 -0.93 -9.53
N THR A 553 6.98 -0.85 -8.24
CA THR A 553 5.97 -1.67 -7.55
C THR A 553 4.53 -1.30 -7.95
N ARG A 554 4.34 -0.15 -8.60
CA ARG A 554 3.06 0.27 -9.19
C ARG A 554 3.11 -0.04 -10.69
N PRO A 555 2.08 -0.71 -11.24
CA PRO A 555 2.05 -1.05 -12.66
C PRO A 555 1.99 0.20 -13.53
N GLU A 556 2.67 0.17 -14.68
CA GLU A 556 2.53 1.20 -15.71
C GLU A 556 1.25 1.03 -16.52
N TYR A 557 0.84 -0.22 -16.77
CA TYR A 557 -0.42 -0.54 -17.43
C TYR A 557 -1.40 -1.18 -16.46
N VAL A 558 -2.61 -0.67 -16.47
CA VAL A 558 -3.77 -1.32 -15.85
C VAL A 558 -4.88 -1.40 -16.89
N PHE A 559 -5.49 -2.56 -17.04
CA PHE A 559 -6.56 -2.77 -18.00
C PHE A 559 -7.68 -3.62 -17.40
N GLY A 560 -8.88 -3.35 -17.86
CA GLY A 560 -10.07 -4.07 -17.43
C GLY A 560 -11.04 -4.27 -18.58
N MET A 561 -11.83 -5.33 -18.51
CA MET A 561 -12.92 -5.59 -19.42
C MET A 561 -14.09 -6.20 -18.65
N ASN A 562 -15.27 -5.62 -18.84
CA ASN A 562 -16.54 -6.16 -18.35
C ASN A 562 -17.38 -6.57 -19.55
N MET A 563 -17.89 -7.80 -19.53
CA MET A 563 -18.81 -8.30 -20.54
C MET A 563 -20.06 -8.81 -19.84
N GLY A 564 -21.22 -8.56 -20.44
CA GLY A 564 -22.48 -9.06 -19.89
C GLY A 564 -23.55 -9.20 -20.97
N PHE A 565 -24.54 -10.03 -20.65
CA PHE A 565 -25.76 -10.11 -21.43
C PHE A 565 -26.97 -10.44 -20.54
N ASP A 566 -28.13 -9.98 -21.00
CA ASP A 566 -29.43 -10.33 -20.47
C ASP A 566 -30.24 -11.04 -21.53
N TRP A 567 -30.76 -12.23 -21.20
CA TRP A 567 -31.57 -13.03 -22.11
C TRP A 567 -32.73 -13.70 -21.35
N LYS A 568 -33.96 -13.28 -21.64
CA LYS A 568 -35.19 -13.87 -21.05
C LYS A 568 -35.14 -14.11 -19.54
N GLY A 569 -34.59 -13.16 -18.79
CA GLY A 569 -34.44 -13.24 -17.34
C GLY A 569 -33.16 -13.91 -16.85
N PHE A 570 -32.33 -14.46 -17.75
CA PHE A 570 -31.00 -14.91 -17.45
C PHE A 570 -30.01 -13.75 -17.62
N ASN A 571 -29.27 -13.43 -16.53
CA ASN A 571 -28.24 -12.40 -16.53
C ASN A 571 -26.86 -13.06 -16.37
N PHE A 572 -25.93 -12.69 -17.22
CA PHE A 572 -24.53 -13.11 -17.14
C PHE A 572 -23.61 -11.90 -17.14
N THR A 573 -22.64 -11.90 -16.24
CA THR A 573 -21.60 -10.87 -16.18
C THR A 573 -20.25 -11.51 -15.93
N MET A 574 -19.23 -11.05 -16.65
CA MET A 574 -17.85 -11.48 -16.51
C MET A 574 -16.95 -10.27 -16.47
N GLN A 575 -15.99 -10.27 -15.53
CA GLN A 575 -15.02 -9.20 -15.35
C GLN A 575 -13.60 -9.75 -15.47
N TRP A 576 -12.76 -9.03 -16.22
CA TRP A 576 -11.34 -9.25 -16.35
C TRP A 576 -10.59 -8.01 -15.87
N VAL A 577 -9.51 -8.23 -15.12
CA VAL A 577 -8.59 -7.18 -14.67
C VAL A 577 -7.17 -7.68 -14.85
N GLY A 578 -6.30 -6.81 -15.35
CA GLY A 578 -4.90 -7.14 -15.53
C GLY A 578 -3.99 -5.94 -15.36
N SER A 579 -2.72 -6.23 -15.14
CA SER A 579 -1.66 -5.22 -15.05
C SER A 579 -0.40 -5.70 -15.75
N LYS A 580 0.43 -4.74 -16.21
CA LYS A 580 1.70 -5.03 -16.88
C LYS A 580 2.74 -3.98 -16.50
N ASN A 581 4.01 -4.31 -16.65
CA ASN A 581 5.14 -3.47 -16.28
C ASN A 581 5.09 -3.10 -14.79
N VAL A 582 5.10 -4.12 -13.96
CA VAL A 582 5.11 -4.02 -12.49
C VAL A 582 6.08 -5.05 -11.92
N ASN A 583 6.82 -4.65 -10.91
CA ASN A 583 7.67 -5.54 -10.14
C ASN A 583 7.14 -5.67 -8.72
N ARG A 584 7.22 -6.88 -8.20
CA ARG A 584 7.05 -7.13 -6.78
C ARG A 584 8.22 -7.98 -6.30
N MET A 585 8.88 -7.54 -5.26
CA MET A 585 9.86 -8.36 -4.56
C MET A 585 9.11 -9.39 -3.73
N TYR A 586 9.41 -10.65 -3.90
CA TYR A 586 8.96 -11.66 -2.96
C TYR A 586 9.77 -11.53 -1.67
N ASP A 587 9.11 -11.75 -0.54
CA ASP A 587 9.81 -11.80 0.75
C ASP A 587 10.88 -12.89 0.73
N ILE A 588 11.91 -12.72 1.56
CA ILE A 588 13.08 -13.63 1.60
C ILE A 588 12.64 -15.09 1.82
N GLU A 589 11.55 -15.28 2.52
CA GLU A 589 10.93 -16.56 2.83
C GLU A 589 10.46 -17.34 1.59
N TYR A 590 10.01 -16.60 0.58
CA TYR A 590 9.57 -17.17 -0.70
C TYR A 590 10.71 -17.29 -1.72
N ARG A 591 11.91 -16.76 -1.40
CA ARG A 591 13.05 -16.74 -2.30
C ARG A 591 14.14 -17.72 -1.93
N ILE A 592 14.33 -17.96 -0.64
CA ILE A 592 15.44 -18.78 -0.13
C ILE A 592 14.87 -19.83 0.82
N PRO A 593 14.97 -21.13 0.44
CA PRO A 593 14.60 -22.23 1.33
C PRO A 593 15.44 -22.24 2.61
N TYR A 594 14.86 -22.76 3.66
CA TYR A 594 15.52 -23.01 4.96
C TYR A 594 16.13 -21.75 5.62
N THR A 595 15.66 -20.55 5.27
CA THR A 595 16.12 -19.31 5.92
C THR A 595 15.72 -19.25 7.38
N ASN A 596 16.28 -18.26 8.12
CA ASN A 596 16.03 -18.03 9.54
C ASN A 596 16.38 -19.27 10.40
N ALA A 597 17.64 -19.72 10.29
CA ALA A 597 18.16 -20.89 11.00
C ALA A 597 17.35 -22.18 10.72
N GLY A 598 16.92 -22.38 9.48
CA GLY A 598 16.22 -23.59 9.05
C GLY A 598 14.75 -23.69 9.47
N LYS A 599 14.18 -22.62 10.06
CA LYS A 599 12.77 -22.62 10.50
C LYS A 599 11.77 -22.60 9.35
N ARG A 600 12.22 -22.32 8.12
CA ARG A 600 11.37 -22.18 6.94
C ARG A 600 11.48 -23.40 6.04
N GLY A 601 10.34 -23.82 5.50
CA GLY A 601 10.26 -25.00 4.66
C GLY A 601 10.75 -24.77 3.23
N LEU A 602 10.73 -25.85 2.47
CA LEU A 602 10.94 -25.86 1.02
C LEU A 602 9.57 -25.80 0.35
N LEU A 603 9.36 -24.76 -0.47
CA LEU A 603 8.13 -24.64 -1.25
C LEU A 603 8.21 -25.51 -2.51
N THR A 604 7.08 -26.08 -2.93
CA THR A 604 7.02 -27.03 -4.05
C THR A 604 7.61 -26.47 -5.34
N TYR A 605 7.36 -25.20 -5.66
CA TYR A 605 7.91 -24.61 -6.88
C TYR A 605 9.44 -24.50 -6.89
N PHE A 606 10.09 -24.39 -5.71
CA PHE A 606 11.55 -24.48 -5.62
C PHE A 606 12.03 -25.89 -5.91
N TYR A 607 11.38 -26.90 -5.27
CA TYR A 607 11.72 -28.30 -5.49
C TYR A 607 11.57 -28.69 -6.97
N ASP A 608 10.46 -28.31 -7.58
CA ASP A 608 10.17 -28.63 -8.98
C ASP A 608 11.04 -27.85 -9.98
N GLY A 609 11.47 -26.66 -9.61
CA GLY A 609 12.21 -25.74 -10.48
C GLY A 609 13.70 -25.58 -10.14
N CYS A 610 14.23 -26.27 -9.11
CA CYS A 610 15.64 -26.15 -8.76
C CYS A 610 16.56 -26.83 -9.78
N TRP A 611 17.77 -26.33 -9.84
CA TRP A 611 18.81 -26.91 -10.67
C TRP A 611 19.29 -28.24 -10.07
N THR A 612 19.35 -29.26 -10.91
CA THR A 612 19.97 -30.56 -10.60
C THR A 612 20.80 -31.01 -11.78
N PRO A 613 21.75 -31.95 -11.61
CA PRO A 613 22.49 -32.52 -12.74
C PRO A 613 21.62 -33.09 -13.84
N GLU A 614 20.39 -33.56 -13.50
CA GLU A 614 19.42 -34.13 -14.42
C GLU A 614 18.52 -33.06 -15.05
N ASN A 615 18.32 -31.92 -14.39
CA ASN A 615 17.46 -30.80 -14.82
C ASN A 615 18.24 -29.51 -15.06
N GLN A 616 19.35 -29.58 -15.77
CA GLN A 616 20.23 -28.42 -15.97
C GLN A 616 19.60 -27.30 -16.80
N LEU A 617 18.88 -27.65 -17.87
CA LEU A 617 18.30 -26.67 -18.82
C LEU A 617 16.88 -26.26 -18.49
N GLY A 618 16.16 -27.05 -17.72
CA GLY A 618 14.78 -26.75 -17.29
C GLY A 618 14.69 -25.99 -15.97
N ALA A 619 15.81 -25.88 -15.26
CA ALA A 619 15.84 -25.22 -13.97
C ALA A 619 15.69 -23.69 -14.09
N VAL A 620 14.93 -23.11 -13.15
CA VAL A 620 14.67 -21.67 -13.03
C VAL A 620 15.21 -21.10 -11.71
N TYR A 621 15.56 -21.97 -10.76
CA TYR A 621 16.10 -21.62 -9.45
C TYR A 621 17.44 -22.32 -9.21
N PRO A 622 18.35 -21.68 -8.46
CA PRO A 622 19.60 -22.30 -8.02
C PRO A 622 19.41 -23.60 -7.28
#